data_79d9df2daedaa4eba2f0827c7917653e
#
_entry.id   79d9df2daedaa4eba2f0827c7917653e
#
_cell.length_a   1.000
_cell.length_b   1.000
_cell.length_c   1.000
_cell.angle_alpha   90.00
_cell.angle_beta   90.00
_cell.angle_gamma   90.00
#
_symmetry.space_group_name_H-M   'P 1'
#
loop_
_entity.id
_entity.type
_entity.pdbx_description
1 polymer ?
#
loop_
_entity_poly.entity_id
_entity_poly.type
_entity_poly.pdbx_seq_one_letter_code
_entity_poly.pdbx_strand_id
1 'polypeptide(L)'
;HFVLLTAGDTILPTHNPGVRARFARVLQARGVAVHAHAEVTEVTPGCLHTQDGRRFDTDETLWVTQAGGPAWLQSTGLALDAQGFIQVNAQLQTVNDPLVFAAGDIASFVDRPLEKAGVFAVRMGKPLAENLRRSLRGQALVTYRPQRHWLALISTGNRYAVASRGALGFAGDWVWHWKDRIDRSFMRRFTDLPAMDPSRPGAHVRTAIQSMGQLLKDIRAQGKAPTTHLALSAEESLQAISAIAMRCGGCGAKVGANILSRALGHLQPVQRDDVLIGLHSPDDAAVVRVPPGMAVVQTVDFFRAFIDDPYLFGKVAANHALGDIFAMGAVPQTATAVVTVPPGLASKVEDLLTQMMGGAIEVLNAAGCALVGGHTGEGAELALGFAINGLIDEKMDGVMRKGGMQAGDVLLLTKPIGTGTLFAAHARHAAKGRWIDAALQSMLQSNQTGARILQTHGATACTDLTGFGLLGHLVEMTRPSGVDAELQLSTLPLLDGAVDCIKAGIVSSLQPANVRLRRALRHADEFINDPRYPLLFDPQTAGGLLASVPA
;
A
#
# COMPACT_ATOMS: atom_id res chain seq x y z
N HIS A 1 -2.70 -6.61 31.11
CA HIS A 1 -3.83 -7.54 31.22
C HIS A 1 -4.53 -7.63 29.88
N PHE A 2 -5.03 -8.85 29.55
CA PHE A 2 -5.83 -9.06 28.35
C PHE A 2 -7.28 -9.32 28.72
N VAL A 3 -8.19 -8.64 28.03
CA VAL A 3 -9.64 -8.78 28.21
C VAL A 3 -10.27 -9.16 26.87
N LEU A 4 -11.14 -10.16 26.85
CA LEU A 4 -11.93 -10.54 25.69
C LEU A 4 -13.40 -10.23 25.98
N LEU A 5 -13.99 -9.34 25.19
CA LEU A 5 -15.41 -8.98 25.27
C LEU A 5 -16.17 -9.72 24.18
N THR A 6 -17.30 -10.31 24.49
CA THR A 6 -18.21 -10.93 23.51
C THR A 6 -19.66 -10.56 23.81
N ALA A 7 -20.42 -10.18 22.79
CA ALA A 7 -21.85 -9.91 22.92
C ALA A 7 -22.69 -11.17 23.26
N GLY A 8 -22.22 -12.35 22.84
CA GLY A 8 -22.92 -13.60 23.09
C GLY A 8 -22.65 -14.21 24.47
N ASP A 9 -23.34 -15.30 24.76
CA ASP A 9 -23.27 -16.03 26.04
C ASP A 9 -21.92 -16.74 26.23
N THR A 10 -21.21 -17.00 25.15
CA THR A 10 -19.98 -17.81 25.19
C THR A 10 -19.08 -17.51 23.99
N ILE A 11 -17.81 -17.80 24.15
CA ILE A 11 -16.86 -17.82 23.04
C ILE A 11 -17.13 -19.02 22.13
N LEU A 12 -16.85 -18.89 20.84
CA LEU A 12 -16.96 -19.95 19.83
C LEU A 12 -18.35 -20.65 19.83
N PRO A 13 -19.48 -19.92 19.70
CA PRO A 13 -20.83 -20.45 19.89
C PRO A 13 -21.19 -21.59 18.92
N THR A 14 -20.56 -21.62 17.74
CA THR A 14 -20.80 -22.63 16.69
C THR A 14 -20.06 -23.94 16.91
N HIS A 15 -19.16 -24.02 17.91
CA HIS A 15 -18.40 -25.20 18.24
C HIS A 15 -19.04 -25.97 19.41
N ASN A 16 -18.75 -27.28 19.49
CA ASN A 16 -19.29 -28.12 20.55
C ASN A 16 -18.80 -27.72 21.96
N PRO A 17 -19.54 -28.09 23.03
CA PRO A 17 -19.22 -27.69 24.41
C PRO A 17 -17.81 -28.08 24.85
N GLY A 18 -17.30 -29.25 24.42
CA GLY A 18 -15.96 -29.73 24.77
C GLY A 18 -14.85 -28.82 24.19
N VAL A 19 -15.02 -28.33 22.97
CA VAL A 19 -14.12 -27.39 22.34
C VAL A 19 -14.16 -26.03 23.05
N ARG A 20 -15.35 -25.51 23.35
CA ARG A 20 -15.55 -24.26 24.11
C ARG A 20 -14.87 -24.30 25.47
N ALA A 21 -15.08 -25.39 26.23
CA ALA A 21 -14.45 -25.58 27.54
C ALA A 21 -12.91 -25.66 27.47
N ARG A 22 -12.34 -26.20 26.38
CA ARG A 22 -10.89 -26.20 26.18
C ARG A 22 -10.35 -24.79 25.92
N PHE A 23 -11.02 -24.01 25.09
CA PHE A 23 -10.62 -22.63 24.84
C PHE A 23 -10.76 -21.75 26.09
N ALA A 24 -11.83 -21.90 26.86
CA ALA A 24 -11.99 -21.19 28.13
C ALA A 24 -10.81 -21.48 29.08
N ARG A 25 -10.38 -22.74 29.20
CA ARG A 25 -9.20 -23.11 30.02
C ARG A 25 -7.91 -22.53 29.49
N VAL A 26 -7.71 -22.48 28.16
CA VAL A 26 -6.52 -21.88 27.55
C VAL A 26 -6.46 -20.39 27.83
N LEU A 27 -7.58 -19.68 27.69
CA LEU A 27 -7.66 -18.24 27.98
C LEU A 27 -7.42 -17.95 29.46
N GLN A 28 -8.04 -18.72 30.34
CA GLN A 28 -7.82 -18.61 31.80
C GLN A 28 -6.36 -18.85 32.17
N ALA A 29 -5.72 -19.91 31.64
CA ALA A 29 -4.31 -20.21 31.90
C ALA A 29 -3.36 -19.13 31.42
N ARG A 30 -3.79 -18.27 30.47
CA ARG A 30 -3.02 -17.12 29.96
C ARG A 30 -3.39 -15.80 30.63
N GLY A 31 -4.22 -15.82 31.65
CA GLY A 31 -4.66 -14.62 32.34
C GLY A 31 -5.56 -13.71 31.51
N VAL A 32 -6.26 -14.24 30.48
CA VAL A 32 -7.22 -13.50 29.69
C VAL A 32 -8.58 -13.53 30.39
N ALA A 33 -9.07 -12.37 30.81
CA ALA A 33 -10.42 -12.22 31.35
C ALA A 33 -11.46 -12.23 30.22
N VAL A 34 -12.46 -13.13 30.32
CA VAL A 34 -13.52 -13.22 29.31
C VAL A 34 -14.82 -12.68 29.91
N HIS A 35 -15.40 -11.69 29.25
CA HIS A 35 -16.69 -11.11 29.63
C HIS A 35 -17.72 -11.42 28.54
N ALA A 36 -18.67 -12.29 28.87
CA ALA A 36 -19.87 -12.55 28.06
C ALA A 36 -20.91 -11.45 28.24
N HIS A 37 -21.88 -11.38 27.33
CA HIS A 37 -22.92 -10.35 27.29
C HIS A 37 -22.35 -8.91 27.35
N ALA A 38 -21.17 -8.73 26.75
CA ALA A 38 -20.46 -7.45 26.71
C ALA A 38 -20.47 -6.89 25.29
N GLU A 39 -21.63 -6.44 24.84
CA GLU A 39 -21.77 -5.77 23.56
C GLU A 39 -21.17 -4.36 23.65
N VAL A 40 -20.09 -4.11 22.93
CA VAL A 40 -19.44 -2.80 22.90
C VAL A 40 -20.24 -1.86 22.01
N THR A 41 -20.70 -0.75 22.56
CA THR A 41 -21.50 0.26 21.87
C THR A 41 -20.71 1.53 21.55
N GLU A 42 -19.65 1.81 22.32
CA GLU A 42 -18.84 3.02 22.14
C GLU A 42 -17.36 2.72 22.47
N VAL A 43 -16.48 3.35 21.69
CA VAL A 43 -15.04 3.33 21.90
C VAL A 43 -14.54 4.76 21.99
N THR A 44 -13.94 5.08 23.13
CA THR A 44 -13.29 6.37 23.35
C THR A 44 -11.78 6.15 23.57
N PRO A 45 -10.95 7.17 23.45
CA PRO A 45 -9.53 7.02 23.75
C PRO A 45 -9.33 6.46 25.18
N GLY A 46 -8.72 5.28 25.26
CA GLY A 46 -8.40 4.61 26.53
C GLY A 46 -9.58 3.87 27.18
N CYS A 47 -10.77 3.80 26.55
CA CYS A 47 -11.92 3.16 27.18
C CYS A 47 -12.95 2.58 26.22
N LEU A 48 -13.53 1.43 26.58
CA LEU A 48 -14.67 0.80 25.91
C LEU A 48 -15.91 0.87 26.81
N HIS A 49 -17.04 1.18 26.21
CA HIS A 49 -18.34 1.17 26.86
C HIS A 49 -19.22 0.07 26.27
N THR A 50 -19.92 -0.67 27.12
CA THR A 50 -20.83 -1.73 26.70
C THR A 50 -22.30 -1.33 26.90
N GLN A 51 -23.19 -2.00 26.17
CA GLN A 51 -24.63 -1.75 26.20
C GLN A 51 -25.25 -1.86 27.63
N ASP A 52 -24.71 -2.73 28.45
CA ASP A 52 -25.15 -2.92 29.86
C ASP A 52 -24.48 -1.94 30.83
N GLY A 53 -23.76 -0.93 30.35
CA GLY A 53 -23.19 0.13 31.15
C GLY A 53 -21.83 -0.19 31.77
N ARG A 54 -21.24 -1.38 31.49
CA ARG A 54 -19.88 -1.65 31.95
C ARG A 54 -18.86 -0.81 31.17
N ARG A 55 -17.77 -0.48 31.86
CA ARG A 55 -16.65 0.28 31.30
C ARG A 55 -15.37 -0.54 31.44
N PHE A 56 -14.54 -0.53 30.39
CA PHE A 56 -13.26 -1.21 30.36
C PHE A 56 -12.16 -0.23 29.93
N ASP A 57 -11.25 0.08 30.82
CA ASP A 57 -10.08 0.89 30.51
C ASP A 57 -9.11 0.05 29.67
N THR A 58 -8.60 0.61 28.57
CA THR A 58 -7.76 -0.11 27.59
C THR A 58 -6.64 0.76 27.07
N ASP A 59 -5.45 0.17 26.92
CA ASP A 59 -4.33 0.79 26.21
C ASP A 59 -4.45 0.59 24.70
N GLU A 60 -4.94 -0.60 24.29
CA GLU A 60 -5.08 -1.00 22.89
C GLU A 60 -6.36 -1.83 22.71
N THR A 61 -7.05 -1.63 21.59
CA THR A 61 -8.27 -2.39 21.25
C THR A 61 -8.09 -3.10 19.91
N LEU A 62 -8.25 -4.43 19.93
CA LEU A 62 -8.28 -5.24 18.73
C LEU A 62 -9.73 -5.65 18.40
N TRP A 63 -10.25 -5.15 17.31
CA TRP A 63 -11.57 -5.51 16.81
C TRP A 63 -11.52 -6.82 16.01
N VAL A 64 -12.25 -7.83 16.48
CA VAL A 64 -12.39 -9.15 15.84
C VAL A 64 -13.88 -9.50 15.72
N THR A 65 -14.69 -8.52 15.33
CA THR A 65 -16.13 -8.68 15.14
C THR A 65 -16.45 -9.41 13.83
N GLN A 66 -17.70 -9.86 13.68
CA GLN A 66 -18.14 -10.45 12.42
C GLN A 66 -18.04 -9.43 11.29
N ALA A 67 -17.60 -9.89 10.12
CA ALA A 67 -17.57 -9.07 8.93
C ALA A 67 -18.99 -8.71 8.48
N GLY A 68 -19.19 -7.47 8.07
CA GLY A 68 -20.36 -7.04 7.30
C GLY A 68 -20.04 -6.92 5.82
N GLY A 69 -21.06 -6.89 4.98
CA GLY A 69 -20.88 -6.60 3.56
C GLY A 69 -20.37 -5.16 3.36
N PRO A 70 -19.48 -4.91 2.39
CA PRO A 70 -18.99 -3.58 2.09
C PRO A 70 -20.13 -2.61 1.73
N ALA A 71 -20.08 -1.39 2.26
CA ALA A 71 -21.17 -0.41 2.10
C ALA A 71 -21.50 -0.09 0.63
N TRP A 72 -20.51 -0.14 -0.28
CA TRP A 72 -20.73 0.12 -1.71
C TRP A 72 -21.67 -0.88 -2.39
N LEU A 73 -21.86 -2.08 -1.83
CA LEU A 73 -22.82 -3.04 -2.38
C LEU A 73 -24.27 -2.52 -2.33
N GLN A 74 -24.60 -1.65 -1.37
CA GLN A 74 -25.94 -1.07 -1.24
C GLN A 74 -26.35 -0.24 -2.48
N SER A 75 -25.39 0.31 -3.21
CA SER A 75 -25.63 1.09 -4.44
C SER A 75 -25.67 0.26 -5.72
N THR A 76 -25.42 -1.06 -5.65
CA THR A 76 -25.31 -1.91 -6.83
C THR A 76 -26.65 -2.41 -7.37
N GLY A 77 -27.74 -2.33 -6.58
CA GLY A 77 -29.03 -2.93 -6.89
C GLY A 77 -29.07 -4.45 -6.74
N LEU A 78 -27.97 -5.11 -6.28
CA LEU A 78 -27.98 -6.53 -5.97
C LEU A 78 -28.78 -6.82 -4.69
N ALA A 79 -29.42 -7.99 -4.64
CA ALA A 79 -30.11 -8.43 -3.45
C ALA A 79 -29.09 -8.76 -2.33
N LEU A 80 -29.22 -8.08 -1.19
CA LEU A 80 -28.34 -8.24 -0.04
C LEU A 80 -29.11 -8.83 1.15
N ASP A 81 -28.41 -9.55 2.03
CA ASP A 81 -28.97 -9.95 3.32
C ASP A 81 -28.91 -8.81 4.35
N ALA A 82 -29.40 -9.06 5.56
CA ALA A 82 -29.44 -8.06 6.63
C ALA A 82 -28.04 -7.56 7.07
N GLN A 83 -26.97 -8.30 6.79
CA GLN A 83 -25.59 -7.95 7.06
C GLN A 83 -24.89 -7.29 5.85
N GLY A 84 -25.60 -7.10 4.73
CA GLY A 84 -25.08 -6.48 3.51
C GLY A 84 -24.33 -7.43 2.59
N PHE A 85 -24.41 -8.75 2.76
CA PHE A 85 -23.80 -9.73 1.86
C PHE A 85 -24.70 -10.06 0.68
N ILE A 86 -24.10 -10.38 -0.47
CA ILE A 86 -24.83 -10.68 -1.70
C ILE A 86 -25.59 -12.00 -1.58
N GLN A 87 -26.90 -11.97 -1.75
CA GLN A 87 -27.73 -13.17 -1.75
C GLN A 87 -27.53 -13.98 -3.03
N VAL A 88 -27.19 -15.26 -2.87
CA VAL A 88 -26.96 -16.19 -3.98
C VAL A 88 -27.78 -17.47 -3.84
N ASN A 89 -28.12 -18.03 -5.01
CA ASN A 89 -28.75 -19.34 -5.13
C ASN A 89 -27.72 -20.49 -5.06
N ALA A 90 -28.17 -21.71 -5.19
CA ALA A 90 -27.31 -22.90 -5.18
C ALA A 90 -26.34 -22.98 -6.38
N GLN A 91 -26.52 -22.22 -7.42
CA GLN A 91 -25.62 -22.10 -8.57
C GLN A 91 -24.60 -20.98 -8.43
N LEU A 92 -24.57 -20.30 -7.28
CA LEU A 92 -23.72 -19.14 -6.98
C LEU A 92 -24.08 -17.88 -7.79
N GLN A 93 -25.27 -17.84 -8.43
CA GLN A 93 -25.79 -16.64 -9.06
C GLN A 93 -26.50 -15.76 -8.04
N THR A 94 -26.45 -14.45 -8.22
CA THR A 94 -27.27 -13.55 -7.41
C THR A 94 -28.76 -13.78 -7.71
N VAL A 95 -29.63 -13.59 -6.71
CA VAL A 95 -31.04 -13.94 -6.84
C VAL A 95 -31.82 -13.02 -7.75
N ASN A 96 -31.34 -11.83 -7.98
CA ASN A 96 -32.00 -10.81 -8.82
C ASN A 96 -31.26 -10.48 -10.13
N ASP A 97 -30.05 -11.03 -10.35
CA ASP A 97 -29.33 -10.92 -11.63
C ASP A 97 -28.61 -12.24 -11.95
N PRO A 98 -29.09 -13.00 -12.95
CA PRO A 98 -28.51 -14.30 -13.32
C PRO A 98 -27.14 -14.21 -14.00
N LEU A 99 -26.69 -13.03 -14.36
CA LEU A 99 -25.36 -12.82 -14.97
C LEU A 99 -24.29 -12.50 -13.92
N VAL A 100 -24.70 -12.18 -12.70
CA VAL A 100 -23.78 -11.88 -11.61
C VAL A 100 -23.62 -13.10 -10.69
N PHE A 101 -22.39 -13.44 -10.39
CA PHE A 101 -22.03 -14.55 -9.50
C PHE A 101 -21.26 -14.03 -8.29
N ALA A 102 -21.51 -14.63 -7.13
CA ALA A 102 -20.73 -14.34 -5.93
C ALA A 102 -20.36 -15.63 -5.19
N ALA A 103 -19.15 -15.63 -4.60
CA ALA A 103 -18.63 -16.77 -3.86
C ALA A 103 -17.69 -16.31 -2.72
N GLY A 104 -17.41 -17.17 -1.77
CA GLY A 104 -16.62 -16.86 -0.58
C GLY A 104 -17.42 -16.07 0.45
N ASP A 105 -16.71 -15.28 1.24
CA ASP A 105 -17.32 -14.61 2.40
C ASP A 105 -18.32 -13.53 2.01
N ILE A 106 -18.25 -13.00 0.78
CA ILE A 106 -19.21 -12.01 0.27
C ILE A 106 -20.58 -12.61 -0.07
N ALA A 107 -20.66 -13.93 -0.30
CA ALA A 107 -21.89 -14.62 -0.71
C ALA A 107 -22.72 -15.09 0.50
N SER A 108 -24.01 -14.81 0.48
CA SER A 108 -25.01 -15.29 1.44
C SER A 108 -26.00 -16.22 0.73
N PHE A 109 -26.05 -17.49 1.12
CA PHE A 109 -26.95 -18.47 0.53
C PHE A 109 -28.38 -18.29 1.04
N VAL A 110 -29.34 -18.12 0.13
CA VAL A 110 -30.76 -17.95 0.51
C VAL A 110 -31.36 -19.20 1.11
N ASP A 111 -30.97 -20.40 0.61
CA ASP A 111 -31.53 -21.67 1.10
C ASP A 111 -31.02 -22.06 2.51
N ARG A 112 -29.80 -21.66 2.82
CA ARG A 112 -29.17 -21.99 4.09
C ARG A 112 -27.98 -21.07 4.36
N PRO A 113 -28.05 -20.21 5.38
CA PRO A 113 -26.91 -19.39 5.79
C PRO A 113 -25.68 -20.25 6.10
N LEU A 114 -24.51 -19.86 5.55
CA LEU A 114 -23.24 -20.52 5.80
C LEU A 114 -22.37 -19.60 6.66
N GLU A 115 -21.56 -20.22 7.52
CA GLU A 115 -20.53 -19.47 8.23
C GLU A 115 -19.50 -18.89 7.27
N LYS A 116 -19.00 -17.69 7.58
CA LYS A 116 -17.92 -17.06 6.85
C LYS A 116 -16.59 -17.73 7.22
N ALA A 117 -16.27 -18.82 6.55
CA ALA A 117 -15.10 -19.62 6.82
C ALA A 117 -14.38 -20.02 5.53
N GLY A 118 -13.06 -19.91 5.52
CA GLY A 118 -12.22 -20.16 4.34
C GLY A 118 -12.46 -21.51 3.65
N VAL A 119 -12.89 -22.54 4.38
CA VAL A 119 -13.22 -23.83 3.80
C VAL A 119 -14.40 -23.76 2.81
N PHE A 120 -15.39 -22.92 3.05
CA PHE A 120 -16.50 -22.71 2.13
C PHE A 120 -16.05 -21.88 0.94
N ALA A 121 -15.29 -20.79 1.16
CA ALA A 121 -14.74 -19.96 0.09
C ALA A 121 -13.90 -20.80 -0.90
N VAL A 122 -12.97 -21.60 -0.41
CA VAL A 122 -12.12 -22.46 -1.25
C VAL A 122 -12.95 -23.48 -2.05
N ARG A 123 -13.98 -24.06 -1.44
CA ARG A 123 -14.83 -25.07 -2.11
C ARG A 123 -15.81 -24.49 -3.12
N MET A 124 -16.19 -23.23 -2.97
CA MET A 124 -16.99 -22.51 -3.96
C MET A 124 -16.21 -22.19 -5.25
N GLY A 125 -14.89 -22.06 -5.18
CA GLY A 125 -14.08 -21.64 -6.33
C GLY A 125 -14.22 -22.54 -7.55
N LYS A 126 -14.22 -23.88 -7.39
CA LYS A 126 -14.37 -24.81 -8.51
C LYS A 126 -15.77 -24.76 -9.14
N PRO A 127 -16.90 -24.85 -8.39
CA PRO A 127 -18.24 -24.65 -8.95
C PRO A 127 -18.43 -23.28 -9.59
N LEU A 128 -17.88 -22.22 -8.99
CA LEU A 128 -17.94 -20.87 -9.56
C LEU A 128 -17.27 -20.82 -10.94
N ALA A 129 -16.04 -21.29 -11.06
CA ALA A 129 -15.30 -21.31 -12.33
C ALA A 129 -16.03 -22.15 -13.40
N GLU A 130 -16.63 -23.26 -13.01
CA GLU A 130 -17.42 -24.09 -13.91
C GLU A 130 -18.73 -23.39 -14.33
N ASN A 131 -19.43 -22.74 -13.41
CA ASN A 131 -20.69 -22.06 -13.69
C ASN A 131 -20.48 -20.81 -14.57
N LEU A 132 -19.39 -20.09 -14.38
CA LEU A 132 -19.01 -18.99 -15.27
C LEU A 132 -18.79 -19.50 -16.71
N ARG A 133 -18.05 -20.61 -16.88
CA ARG A 133 -17.86 -21.22 -18.23
C ARG A 133 -19.17 -21.68 -18.85
N ARG A 134 -20.03 -22.33 -18.06
CA ARG A 134 -21.33 -22.84 -18.51
C ARG A 134 -22.28 -21.70 -18.86
N SER A 135 -22.31 -20.65 -18.06
CA SER A 135 -23.12 -19.45 -18.34
C SER A 135 -22.74 -18.84 -19.68
N LEU A 136 -21.44 -18.64 -19.94
CA LEU A 136 -20.94 -18.13 -21.23
C LEU A 136 -21.27 -19.02 -22.42
N ARG A 137 -21.48 -20.33 -22.20
CA ARG A 137 -21.80 -21.31 -23.24
C ARG A 137 -23.30 -21.62 -23.35
N GLY A 138 -24.15 -20.97 -22.57
CA GLY A 138 -25.59 -21.27 -22.51
C GLY A 138 -25.91 -22.68 -21.99
N GLN A 139 -25.03 -23.28 -21.19
CA GLN A 139 -25.19 -24.62 -20.64
C GLN A 139 -25.81 -24.58 -19.24
N ALA A 140 -26.48 -25.67 -18.84
CA ALA A 140 -27.07 -25.81 -17.53
C ALA A 140 -26.00 -25.72 -16.43
N LEU A 141 -26.23 -24.90 -15.40
CA LEU A 141 -25.31 -24.65 -14.31
C LEU A 141 -25.25 -25.80 -13.32
N VAL A 142 -24.10 -26.01 -12.69
CA VAL A 142 -23.94 -27.03 -11.65
C VAL A 142 -24.32 -26.46 -10.28
N THR A 143 -24.95 -27.30 -9.47
CA THR A 143 -25.37 -26.96 -8.12
C THR A 143 -24.23 -27.16 -7.13
N TYR A 144 -23.88 -26.12 -6.39
CA TYR A 144 -23.00 -26.24 -5.24
C TYR A 144 -23.77 -26.75 -4.03
N ARG A 145 -23.28 -27.83 -3.42
CA ARG A 145 -23.85 -28.41 -2.22
C ARG A 145 -22.87 -28.23 -1.06
N PRO A 146 -23.10 -27.24 -0.17
CA PRO A 146 -22.21 -27.02 0.96
C PRO A 146 -22.26 -28.20 1.94
N GLN A 147 -21.09 -28.54 2.48
CA GLN A 147 -20.97 -29.60 3.49
C GLN A 147 -21.70 -29.23 4.78
N ARG A 148 -22.25 -30.22 5.47
CA ARG A 148 -22.93 -30.02 6.75
C ARG A 148 -21.95 -29.88 7.91
N HIS A 149 -20.82 -30.56 7.86
CA HIS A 149 -19.78 -30.52 8.88
C HIS A 149 -18.42 -30.30 8.22
N TRP A 150 -17.63 -29.43 8.78
CA TRP A 150 -16.27 -29.18 8.35
C TRP A 150 -15.30 -29.32 9.51
N LEU A 151 -14.04 -29.54 9.21
CA LEU A 151 -12.96 -29.59 10.17
C LEU A 151 -12.43 -28.18 10.38
N ALA A 152 -12.60 -27.64 11.59
CA ALA A 152 -11.93 -26.44 12.02
C ALA A 152 -10.67 -26.81 12.82
N LEU A 153 -9.51 -26.27 12.43
CA LEU A 153 -8.24 -26.43 13.13
C LEU A 153 -7.83 -25.06 13.66
N ILE A 154 -8.05 -24.84 14.94
CA ILE A 154 -7.88 -23.52 15.57
C ILE A 154 -6.60 -23.55 16.42
N SER A 155 -5.61 -22.73 16.05
CA SER A 155 -4.37 -22.60 16.81
C SER A 155 -4.63 -21.76 18.07
N THR A 156 -4.04 -22.18 19.17
CA THR A 156 -4.05 -21.44 20.43
C THR A 156 -2.71 -20.72 20.68
N GLY A 157 -1.78 -20.77 19.73
CA GLY A 157 -0.38 -20.36 19.92
C GLY A 157 0.47 -21.50 20.53
N ASN A 158 1.79 -21.24 20.70
CA ASN A 158 2.76 -22.19 21.31
C ASN A 158 2.75 -23.58 20.65
N ARG A 159 2.53 -23.67 19.34
CA ARG A 159 2.43 -24.94 18.58
C ARG A 159 1.38 -25.92 19.13
N TYR A 160 0.30 -25.39 19.64
CA TYR A 160 -0.85 -26.16 20.12
C TYR A 160 -2.11 -25.77 19.35
N ALA A 161 -2.94 -26.73 18.98
CA ALA A 161 -4.19 -26.49 18.28
C ALA A 161 -5.32 -27.38 18.76
N VAL A 162 -6.55 -26.92 18.52
CA VAL A 162 -7.79 -27.64 18.79
C VAL A 162 -8.48 -27.94 17.46
N ALA A 163 -8.76 -29.19 17.18
CA ALA A 163 -9.59 -29.64 16.08
C ALA A 163 -11.05 -29.74 16.53
N SER A 164 -11.97 -29.28 15.70
CA SER A 164 -13.42 -29.35 15.91
C SER A 164 -14.12 -29.82 14.65
N ARG A 165 -14.95 -30.88 14.78
CA ARG A 165 -15.79 -31.36 13.68
C ARG A 165 -17.09 -31.93 14.23
N GLY A 166 -18.19 -31.20 14.08
CA GLY A 166 -19.47 -31.62 14.68
C GLY A 166 -19.34 -31.82 16.18
N ALA A 167 -19.70 -33.01 16.70
CA ALA A 167 -19.61 -33.36 18.13
C ALA A 167 -18.17 -33.72 18.57
N LEU A 168 -17.24 -33.94 17.63
CA LEU A 168 -15.88 -34.39 17.95
C LEU A 168 -14.94 -33.20 18.14
N GLY A 169 -14.04 -33.30 19.14
CA GLY A 169 -13.01 -32.32 19.40
C GLY A 169 -11.74 -32.99 19.93
N PHE A 170 -10.60 -32.67 19.31
CA PHE A 170 -9.27 -33.13 19.69
C PHE A 170 -8.37 -31.91 19.91
N ALA A 171 -7.32 -32.08 20.71
CA ALA A 171 -6.36 -31.01 20.94
C ALA A 171 -4.97 -31.56 21.22
N GLY A 172 -3.95 -30.81 20.91
CA GLY A 172 -2.56 -31.16 21.17
C GLY A 172 -1.59 -30.54 20.14
N ASP A 173 -0.31 -30.79 20.40
CA ASP A 173 0.78 -30.37 19.50
C ASP A 173 0.69 -31.11 18.15
N TRP A 174 0.29 -32.38 18.17
CA TRP A 174 0.09 -33.13 16.94
C TRP A 174 -1.02 -32.56 16.06
N VAL A 175 -2.06 -31.94 16.63
CA VAL A 175 -3.12 -31.22 15.90
C VAL A 175 -2.55 -29.97 15.24
N TRP A 176 -1.63 -29.29 15.93
CA TRP A 176 -0.95 -28.13 15.36
C TRP A 176 -0.06 -28.55 14.18
N HIS A 177 0.73 -29.63 14.31
CA HIS A 177 1.55 -30.15 13.20
C HIS A 177 0.68 -30.61 12.02
N TRP A 178 -0.48 -31.19 12.29
CA TRP A 178 -1.43 -31.56 11.26
C TRP A 178 -1.99 -30.32 10.54
N LYS A 179 -2.38 -29.30 11.28
CA LYS A 179 -2.79 -27.99 10.74
C LYS A 179 -1.68 -27.38 9.88
N ASP A 180 -0.47 -27.25 10.40
CA ASP A 180 0.68 -26.67 9.71
C ASP A 180 0.96 -27.41 8.39
N ARG A 181 0.90 -28.74 8.38
CA ARG A 181 1.06 -29.54 7.17
C ARG A 181 -0.03 -29.26 6.12
N ILE A 182 -1.29 -29.13 6.55
CA ILE A 182 -2.41 -28.79 5.66
C ILE A 182 -2.21 -27.40 5.08
N ASP A 183 -1.92 -26.40 5.92
CA ASP A 183 -1.75 -25.00 5.51
C ASP A 183 -0.57 -24.87 4.55
N ARG A 184 0.59 -25.45 4.86
CA ARG A 184 1.76 -25.47 3.97
C ARG A 184 1.49 -26.18 2.65
N SER A 185 0.77 -27.30 2.67
CA SER A 185 0.38 -28.01 1.45
C SER A 185 -0.58 -27.20 0.58
N PHE A 186 -1.46 -26.43 1.22
CA PHE A 186 -2.34 -25.51 0.51
C PHE A 186 -1.54 -24.35 -0.10
N MET A 187 -0.65 -23.72 0.67
CA MET A 187 0.16 -22.59 0.21
C MET A 187 1.12 -22.97 -0.92
N ARG A 188 1.71 -24.17 -0.90
CA ARG A 188 2.58 -24.64 -2.00
C ARG A 188 1.93 -24.56 -3.38
N ARG A 189 0.61 -24.68 -3.48
CA ARG A 189 -0.11 -24.54 -4.75
C ARG A 189 0.01 -23.14 -5.35
N PHE A 190 0.38 -22.14 -4.56
CA PHE A 190 0.51 -20.75 -4.96
C PHE A 190 1.97 -20.27 -4.96
N THR A 191 2.85 -20.95 -4.20
CA THR A 191 4.28 -20.61 -4.10
C THR A 191 5.15 -21.47 -5.00
N ASP A 192 4.86 -22.77 -5.11
CA ASP A 192 5.62 -23.73 -5.92
C ASP A 192 4.96 -23.84 -7.30
N LEU A 193 5.05 -22.77 -8.09
CA LEU A 193 4.54 -22.79 -9.46
C LEU A 193 5.44 -23.67 -10.33
N PRO A 194 4.87 -24.47 -11.26
CA PRO A 194 5.67 -25.25 -12.18
C PRO A 194 6.59 -24.33 -13.00
N ALA A 195 7.84 -24.72 -13.17
CA ALA A 195 8.78 -24.01 -14.01
C ALA A 195 8.18 -23.84 -15.42
N MET A 196 8.09 -22.59 -15.88
CA MET A 196 7.65 -22.30 -17.23
C MET A 196 8.80 -22.62 -18.19
N ASP A 197 8.60 -23.62 -19.04
CA ASP A 197 9.51 -23.89 -20.17
C ASP A 197 9.25 -22.85 -21.26
N PRO A 198 10.19 -21.92 -21.51
CA PRO A 198 9.98 -20.87 -22.51
C PRO A 198 9.87 -21.44 -23.94
N SER A 199 10.31 -22.68 -24.18
CA SER A 199 10.21 -23.36 -25.47
C SER A 199 8.89 -24.12 -25.66
N ARG A 200 8.10 -24.31 -24.59
CA ARG A 200 6.82 -25.00 -24.63
C ARG A 200 5.76 -24.16 -23.95
N PRO A 201 4.89 -23.45 -24.70
CA PRO A 201 3.69 -22.91 -24.09
C PRO A 201 2.96 -24.06 -23.41
N GLY A 202 2.75 -23.95 -22.08
CA GLY A 202 2.24 -25.03 -21.24
C GLY A 202 0.98 -25.64 -21.84
N ALA A 203 0.74 -26.93 -21.63
CA ALA A 203 -0.43 -27.65 -22.14
C ALA A 203 -1.73 -26.92 -21.85
N HIS A 204 -1.82 -26.22 -20.70
CA HIS A 204 -2.95 -25.39 -20.32
C HIS A 204 -3.14 -24.15 -21.22
N VAL A 205 -2.06 -23.53 -21.71
CA VAL A 205 -2.14 -22.38 -22.64
C VAL A 205 -2.58 -22.87 -24.03
N ARG A 206 -2.07 -24.02 -24.51
CA ARG A 206 -2.55 -24.61 -25.78
C ARG A 206 -4.01 -25.03 -25.69
N THR A 207 -4.43 -25.65 -24.60
CA THR A 207 -5.83 -26.02 -24.37
C THR A 207 -6.72 -24.79 -24.27
N ALA A 208 -6.27 -23.72 -23.59
CA ALA A 208 -6.99 -22.45 -23.53
C ALA A 208 -7.09 -21.77 -24.90
N ILE A 209 -6.01 -21.74 -25.69
CA ILE A 209 -6.01 -21.17 -27.03
C ILE A 209 -6.88 -21.99 -27.98
N GLN A 210 -6.82 -23.33 -27.93
CA GLN A 210 -7.67 -24.21 -28.72
C GLN A 210 -9.15 -24.09 -28.32
N SER A 211 -9.44 -24.04 -27.01
CA SER A 211 -10.80 -23.84 -26.50
C SER A 211 -11.36 -22.47 -26.85
N MET A 212 -10.52 -21.43 -26.83
CA MET A 212 -10.88 -20.07 -27.24
C MET A 212 -11.13 -20.01 -28.75
N GLY A 213 -10.27 -20.65 -29.55
CA GLY A 213 -10.42 -20.75 -31.00
C GLY A 213 -11.71 -21.50 -31.42
N GLN A 214 -12.06 -22.56 -30.68
CA GLN A 214 -13.31 -23.29 -30.88
C GLN A 214 -14.51 -22.45 -30.43
N LEU A 215 -14.45 -21.79 -29.29
CA LEU A 215 -15.49 -20.89 -28.79
C LEU A 215 -15.80 -19.75 -29.78
N LEU A 216 -14.75 -19.13 -30.37
CA LEU A 216 -14.92 -18.08 -31.37
C LEU A 216 -15.55 -18.61 -32.68
N LYS A 217 -15.24 -19.86 -33.06
CA LYS A 217 -15.91 -20.52 -34.20
C LYS A 217 -17.39 -20.81 -33.92
N ASP A 218 -17.69 -21.29 -32.71
CA ASP A 218 -19.05 -21.63 -32.27
C ASP A 218 -19.91 -20.36 -32.13
N ILE A 219 -19.37 -19.25 -31.62
CA ILE A 219 -20.04 -17.93 -31.56
C ILE A 219 -20.33 -17.41 -32.99
N ARG A 220 -19.38 -17.53 -33.92
CA ARG A 220 -19.61 -17.14 -35.34
C ARG A 220 -20.64 -18.00 -36.03
N ALA A 221 -20.72 -19.29 -35.72
CA ALA A 221 -21.66 -20.22 -36.30
C ALA A 221 -23.12 -20.02 -35.82
N GLN A 222 -23.32 -19.47 -34.62
CA GLN A 222 -24.65 -19.30 -34.01
C GLN A 222 -25.33 -17.95 -34.31
N GLY A 223 -24.66 -17.00 -34.98
CA GLY A 223 -25.24 -15.73 -35.43
C GLY A 223 -25.88 -14.84 -34.36
N LYS A 224 -25.69 -15.14 -33.09
CA LYS A 224 -26.19 -14.36 -31.95
C LYS A 224 -25.02 -13.87 -31.12
N ALA A 225 -24.62 -12.63 -31.32
CA ALA A 225 -23.76 -11.94 -30.34
C ALA A 225 -24.59 -11.68 -29.06
N PRO A 226 -24.15 -12.13 -27.88
CA PRO A 226 -24.79 -11.71 -26.65
C PRO A 226 -24.53 -10.22 -26.45
N THR A 227 -25.60 -9.44 -26.35
CA THR A 227 -25.56 -8.02 -25.96
C THR A 227 -25.31 -7.91 -24.48
N THR A 228 -24.09 -8.13 -24.06
CA THR A 228 -23.64 -7.84 -22.68
C THR A 228 -22.35 -7.04 -22.73
N HIS A 229 -22.36 -5.89 -22.08
CA HIS A 229 -21.31 -4.87 -22.01
C HIS A 229 -19.99 -5.31 -21.33
N LEU A 230 -19.71 -6.60 -21.21
CA LEU A 230 -18.52 -7.19 -20.60
C LEU A 230 -17.81 -8.22 -21.49
N ALA A 231 -18.18 -8.35 -22.75
CA ALA A 231 -17.37 -9.13 -23.67
C ALA A 231 -16.20 -8.26 -24.13
N LEU A 232 -14.97 -8.63 -23.78
CA LEU A 232 -13.79 -8.13 -24.45
C LEU A 232 -14.02 -8.28 -25.95
N SER A 233 -13.88 -7.19 -26.71
CA SER A 233 -13.89 -7.27 -28.17
C SER A 233 -12.81 -8.26 -28.63
N ALA A 234 -12.93 -8.80 -29.83
CA ALA A 234 -11.87 -9.67 -30.37
C ALA A 234 -10.51 -8.96 -30.40
N GLU A 235 -10.52 -7.64 -30.50
CA GLU A 235 -9.36 -6.78 -30.49
C GLU A 235 -8.78 -6.62 -29.08
N GLU A 236 -9.60 -6.43 -28.05
CA GLU A 236 -9.17 -6.40 -26.64
C GLU A 236 -8.68 -7.77 -26.16
N SER A 237 -9.26 -8.86 -26.63
CA SER A 237 -8.78 -10.22 -26.33
C SER A 237 -7.42 -10.50 -27.00
N LEU A 238 -7.21 -10.01 -28.21
CA LEU A 238 -5.92 -10.06 -28.91
C LEU A 238 -4.88 -9.16 -28.24
N GLN A 239 -5.27 -7.99 -27.76
CA GLN A 239 -4.39 -7.09 -27.02
C GLN A 239 -3.99 -7.67 -25.66
N ALA A 240 -4.91 -8.29 -24.92
CA ALA A 240 -4.61 -8.97 -23.68
C ALA A 240 -3.66 -10.18 -23.87
N ILE A 241 -3.85 -10.94 -24.93
CA ILE A 241 -2.97 -12.07 -25.29
C ILE A 241 -1.60 -11.56 -25.77
N SER A 242 -1.58 -10.49 -26.56
CA SER A 242 -0.35 -9.87 -27.05
C SER A 242 0.48 -9.24 -25.92
N ALA A 243 -0.16 -8.58 -24.95
CA ALA A 243 0.51 -8.01 -23.78
C ALA A 243 1.17 -9.08 -22.89
N ILE A 244 0.62 -10.30 -22.87
CA ILE A 244 1.20 -11.44 -22.12
C ILE A 244 2.33 -12.12 -22.89
N ALA A 245 2.32 -12.08 -24.22
CA ALA A 245 3.18 -12.91 -25.07
C ALA A 245 4.51 -12.27 -25.48
N MET A 246 4.61 -10.94 -25.52
CA MET A 246 5.83 -10.26 -25.99
C MET A 246 5.99 -8.87 -25.35
N ARG A 247 7.05 -8.71 -24.56
CA ARG A 247 7.43 -7.41 -24.00
C ARG A 247 8.42 -6.75 -24.96
N CYS A 248 7.99 -5.67 -25.58
CA CYS A 248 8.87 -4.80 -26.34
C CYS A 248 9.61 -3.86 -25.38
N GLY A 249 10.89 -3.55 -25.69
CA GLY A 249 11.62 -2.47 -25.04
C GLY A 249 11.54 -1.16 -25.82
N GLY A 250 12.14 -0.11 -25.30
CA GLY A 250 12.16 1.21 -25.93
C GLY A 250 10.77 1.83 -26.06
N CYS A 251 10.50 2.48 -27.18
CA CYS A 251 9.20 3.13 -27.41
C CYS A 251 7.99 2.18 -27.46
N GLY A 252 8.21 0.87 -27.65
CA GLY A 252 7.17 -0.15 -27.60
C GLY A 252 6.68 -0.49 -26.19
N ALA A 253 7.37 -0.02 -25.15
CA ALA A 253 6.98 -0.21 -23.75
C ALA A 253 6.11 0.94 -23.19
N LYS A 254 5.65 1.87 -24.02
CA LYS A 254 4.75 2.95 -23.57
C LYS A 254 3.36 2.41 -23.25
N VAL A 255 2.72 2.96 -22.22
CA VAL A 255 1.29 2.75 -21.96
C VAL A 255 0.48 3.29 -23.15
N GLY A 256 -0.54 2.55 -23.58
CA GLY A 256 -1.37 2.94 -24.73
C GLY A 256 -1.99 4.33 -24.56
N ALA A 257 -1.98 5.14 -25.64
CA ALA A 257 -2.44 6.53 -25.63
C ALA A 257 -3.88 6.69 -25.11
N ASN A 258 -4.78 5.75 -25.43
CA ASN A 258 -6.16 5.77 -24.97
C ASN A 258 -6.29 5.59 -23.43
N ILE A 259 -5.46 4.74 -22.84
CA ILE A 259 -5.43 4.53 -21.38
C ILE A 259 -4.93 5.81 -20.72
N LEU A 260 -3.80 6.33 -21.21
CA LEU A 260 -3.19 7.54 -20.66
C LEU A 260 -4.13 8.75 -20.77
N SER A 261 -4.80 8.94 -21.92
CA SER A 261 -5.74 10.05 -22.12
C SER A 261 -6.94 9.97 -21.17
N ARG A 262 -7.47 8.78 -20.91
CA ARG A 262 -8.58 8.61 -19.95
C ARG A 262 -8.12 8.87 -18.52
N ALA A 263 -6.97 8.31 -18.10
CA ALA A 263 -6.42 8.57 -16.78
C ALA A 263 -6.16 10.07 -16.55
N LEU A 264 -5.53 10.74 -17.52
CA LEU A 264 -5.27 12.19 -17.44
C LEU A 264 -6.55 13.04 -17.49
N GLY A 265 -7.60 12.59 -18.19
CA GLY A 265 -8.87 13.29 -18.28
C GLY A 265 -9.63 13.43 -16.96
N HIS A 266 -9.31 12.62 -15.96
CA HIS A 266 -9.87 12.70 -14.61
C HIS A 266 -9.08 13.64 -13.68
N LEU A 267 -7.92 14.14 -14.13
CA LEU A 267 -7.01 14.92 -13.32
C LEU A 267 -7.21 16.43 -13.56
N GLN A 268 -7.03 17.22 -12.51
CA GLN A 268 -7.16 18.67 -12.57
C GLN A 268 -5.88 19.37 -12.05
N PRO A 269 -4.79 19.37 -12.82
CA PRO A 269 -3.58 20.08 -12.44
C PRO A 269 -3.85 21.59 -12.42
N VAL A 270 -3.21 22.28 -11.47
CA VAL A 270 -3.26 23.73 -11.38
C VAL A 270 -2.75 24.34 -12.68
N GLN A 271 -3.45 25.38 -13.15
CA GLN A 271 -3.05 26.15 -14.33
C GLN A 271 -2.24 27.37 -13.91
N ARG A 272 -1.27 27.75 -14.75
CA ARG A 272 -0.40 28.89 -14.52
C ARG A 272 -0.27 29.69 -15.82
N ASP A 273 -0.23 31.02 -15.70
CA ASP A 273 -0.10 31.92 -16.84
C ASP A 273 1.28 31.89 -17.51
N ASP A 274 2.29 31.39 -16.81
CA ASP A 274 3.63 31.19 -17.32
C ASP A 274 3.82 29.82 -18.03
N VAL A 275 2.82 28.92 -18.05
CA VAL A 275 2.78 27.70 -18.86
C VAL A 275 2.09 28.03 -20.18
N LEU A 276 2.87 28.09 -21.27
CA LEU A 276 2.38 28.46 -22.61
C LEU A 276 1.86 27.25 -23.39
N ILE A 277 2.52 26.07 -23.21
CA ILE A 277 2.11 24.76 -23.74
C ILE A 277 2.23 23.76 -22.59
N GLY A 278 1.16 23.01 -22.30
CA GLY A 278 1.10 22.03 -21.24
C GLY A 278 0.00 20.99 -21.47
N LEU A 279 -0.44 20.27 -20.42
CA LEU A 279 -1.37 19.13 -20.55
C LEU A 279 -2.75 19.45 -21.13
N HIS A 280 -3.25 20.69 -21.02
CA HIS A 280 -4.55 21.09 -21.57
C HIS A 280 -4.54 21.26 -23.10
N SER A 281 -3.35 21.49 -23.68
CA SER A 281 -3.13 21.54 -25.13
C SER A 281 -1.75 20.94 -25.41
N PRO A 282 -1.63 19.60 -25.32
CA PRO A 282 -0.33 18.92 -25.33
C PRO A 282 0.30 18.97 -26.72
N ASP A 283 1.62 19.20 -26.74
CA ASP A 283 2.49 19.08 -27.91
C ASP A 283 3.66 18.14 -27.56
N ASP A 284 4.67 18.03 -28.40
CA ASP A 284 5.86 17.20 -28.17
C ASP A 284 6.60 17.56 -26.87
N ALA A 285 6.54 18.84 -26.46
CA ALA A 285 7.11 19.34 -25.20
C ALA A 285 6.28 20.46 -24.60
N ALA A 286 6.35 20.61 -23.29
CA ALA A 286 5.80 21.77 -22.59
C ALA A 286 6.68 23.01 -22.84
N VAL A 287 6.04 24.20 -22.95
CA VAL A 287 6.72 25.48 -23.06
C VAL A 287 6.35 26.33 -21.85
N VAL A 288 7.38 26.75 -21.10
CA VAL A 288 7.22 27.48 -19.85
C VAL A 288 8.02 28.76 -19.91
N ARG A 289 7.41 29.86 -19.50
CA ARG A 289 8.08 31.16 -19.42
C ARG A 289 8.79 31.31 -18.07
N VAL A 290 10.05 31.75 -18.11
CA VAL A 290 10.75 32.21 -16.91
C VAL A 290 10.50 33.71 -16.77
N PRO A 291 9.92 34.20 -15.65
CA PRO A 291 9.71 35.61 -15.45
C PRO A 291 11.04 36.40 -15.44
N PRO A 292 11.06 37.65 -15.87
CA PRO A 292 12.26 38.51 -15.80
C PRO A 292 12.77 38.60 -14.35
N GLY A 293 14.09 38.55 -14.17
CA GLY A 293 14.72 38.62 -12.85
C GLY A 293 14.70 37.34 -12.05
N MET A 294 14.23 36.22 -12.65
CA MET A 294 14.18 34.92 -12.01
C MET A 294 15.13 33.92 -12.70
N ALA A 295 15.68 33.00 -11.91
CA ALA A 295 16.45 31.84 -12.36
C ALA A 295 15.70 30.54 -12.06
N VAL A 296 16.00 29.48 -12.81
CA VAL A 296 15.36 28.18 -12.68
C VAL A 296 16.20 27.28 -11.79
N VAL A 297 15.57 26.68 -10.78
CA VAL A 297 16.07 25.53 -10.03
C VAL A 297 15.47 24.26 -10.62
N GLN A 298 16.29 23.26 -10.91
CA GLN A 298 15.85 21.98 -11.48
C GLN A 298 16.29 20.82 -10.62
N THR A 299 15.38 19.87 -10.40
CA THR A 299 15.67 18.62 -9.74
C THR A 299 14.91 17.47 -10.40
N VAL A 300 15.33 16.24 -10.11
CA VAL A 300 14.62 15.02 -10.49
C VAL A 300 14.78 13.95 -9.42
N ASP A 301 13.65 13.39 -8.97
CA ASP A 301 13.60 12.24 -8.09
C ASP A 301 12.67 11.19 -8.66
N PHE A 302 13.09 9.92 -8.54
CA PHE A 302 12.34 8.77 -9.03
C PHE A 302 12.62 7.54 -8.17
N PHE A 303 11.58 6.83 -7.71
CA PHE A 303 11.74 5.62 -6.93
C PHE A 303 10.56 4.66 -7.09
N ARG A 304 10.79 3.39 -6.73
CA ARG A 304 9.79 2.33 -6.77
C ARG A 304 8.81 2.46 -5.62
N ALA A 305 7.58 1.98 -5.83
CA ALA A 305 6.59 1.91 -4.77
C ALA A 305 7.08 1.02 -3.62
N PHE A 306 6.83 1.47 -2.41
CA PHE A 306 7.16 0.80 -1.16
C PHE A 306 5.92 0.57 -0.28
N ILE A 307 4.76 1.02 -0.76
CA ILE A 307 3.42 0.80 -0.20
C ILE A 307 2.48 0.37 -1.33
N ASP A 308 1.42 -0.34 -0.96
CA ASP A 308 0.46 -0.90 -1.92
C ASP A 308 -0.65 0.09 -2.33
N ASP A 309 -0.81 1.21 -1.61
CA ASP A 309 -1.77 2.24 -1.92
C ASP A 309 -1.20 3.21 -2.98
N PRO A 310 -1.70 3.20 -4.22
CA PRO A 310 -1.15 4.04 -5.28
C PRO A 310 -1.43 5.53 -5.07
N TYR A 311 -2.55 5.91 -4.44
CA TYR A 311 -2.86 7.30 -4.17
C TYR A 311 -1.92 7.91 -3.13
N LEU A 312 -1.69 7.22 -2.01
CA LEU A 312 -0.72 7.65 -1.00
C LEU A 312 0.70 7.64 -1.54
N PHE A 313 1.05 6.63 -2.36
CA PHE A 313 2.35 6.59 -3.02
C PHE A 313 2.56 7.81 -3.91
N GLY A 314 1.55 8.19 -4.70
CA GLY A 314 1.57 9.40 -5.53
C GLY A 314 1.83 10.67 -4.72
N LYS A 315 1.14 10.84 -3.59
CA LYS A 315 1.33 11.97 -2.66
C LYS A 315 2.76 12.02 -2.11
N VAL A 316 3.28 10.88 -1.66
CA VAL A 316 4.64 10.80 -1.10
C VAL A 316 5.69 11.11 -2.18
N ALA A 317 5.52 10.59 -3.40
CA ALA A 317 6.46 10.82 -4.50
C ALA A 317 6.53 12.30 -4.89
N ALA A 318 5.38 12.97 -5.00
CA ALA A 318 5.34 14.41 -5.29
C ALA A 318 5.95 15.25 -4.15
N ASN A 319 5.64 14.89 -2.89
CA ASN A 319 6.16 15.61 -1.73
C ASN A 319 7.68 15.42 -1.56
N HIS A 320 8.19 14.24 -1.89
CA HIS A 320 9.62 13.96 -1.91
C HIS A 320 10.35 14.82 -2.95
N ALA A 321 9.89 14.78 -4.21
CA ALA A 321 10.53 15.52 -5.30
C ALA A 321 10.46 17.05 -5.11
N LEU A 322 9.46 17.58 -4.41
CA LEU A 322 9.38 18.99 -4.01
C LEU A 322 10.38 19.35 -2.91
N GLY A 323 10.95 18.36 -2.21
CA GLY A 323 11.89 18.54 -1.10
C GLY A 323 13.08 19.41 -1.48
N ASP A 324 13.74 19.08 -2.59
CA ASP A 324 14.90 19.84 -3.11
C ASP A 324 14.55 21.30 -3.43
N ILE A 325 13.38 21.53 -4.03
CA ILE A 325 12.93 22.89 -4.38
C ILE A 325 12.77 23.71 -3.10
N PHE A 326 12.13 23.14 -2.09
CA PHE A 326 11.94 23.81 -0.80
C PHE A 326 13.25 23.98 -0.04
N ALA A 327 14.17 22.98 -0.09
CA ALA A 327 15.48 23.07 0.55
C ALA A 327 16.34 24.21 0.01
N MET A 328 16.15 24.56 -1.27
CA MET A 328 16.79 25.72 -1.92
C MET A 328 16.08 27.05 -1.63
N GLY A 329 14.93 27.07 -0.97
CA GLY A 329 14.09 28.24 -0.81
C GLY A 329 13.40 28.68 -2.09
N ALA A 330 13.34 27.81 -3.11
CA ALA A 330 12.70 28.08 -4.38
C ALA A 330 11.18 27.94 -4.33
N VAL A 331 10.49 28.62 -5.24
CA VAL A 331 9.04 28.49 -5.43
C VAL A 331 8.78 27.48 -6.55
N PRO A 332 8.07 26.38 -6.32
CA PRO A 332 7.75 25.42 -7.38
C PRO A 332 7.01 26.08 -8.55
N GLN A 333 7.36 25.72 -9.78
CA GLN A 333 6.73 26.24 -11.00
C GLN A 333 6.02 25.12 -11.76
N THR A 334 6.77 24.14 -12.27
CA THR A 334 6.25 23.08 -13.11
C THR A 334 6.88 21.74 -12.77
N ALA A 335 6.13 20.67 -13.04
CA ALA A 335 6.58 19.29 -12.90
C ALA A 335 6.31 18.50 -14.19
N THR A 336 7.21 17.57 -14.51
CA THR A 336 6.97 16.50 -15.48
C THR A 336 7.09 15.15 -14.77
N ALA A 337 6.11 14.25 -14.98
CA ALA A 337 6.07 12.96 -14.33
C ALA A 337 6.83 11.89 -15.12
N VAL A 338 7.60 11.06 -14.43
CA VAL A 338 8.17 9.82 -14.97
C VAL A 338 7.48 8.65 -14.26
N VAL A 339 6.76 7.83 -15.02
CA VAL A 339 5.88 6.79 -14.49
C VAL A 339 6.25 5.44 -15.08
N THR A 340 6.35 4.43 -14.23
CA THR A 340 6.42 3.02 -14.64
C THR A 340 5.28 2.26 -13.97
N VAL A 341 4.50 1.52 -14.78
CA VAL A 341 3.39 0.71 -14.30
C VAL A 341 3.56 -0.75 -14.71
N PRO A 342 3.18 -1.72 -13.87
CA PRO A 342 3.13 -3.11 -14.27
C PRO A 342 2.14 -3.31 -15.42
N PRO A 343 2.46 -4.16 -16.42
CA PRO A 343 1.53 -4.49 -17.49
C PRO A 343 0.29 -5.20 -16.94
N GLY A 344 -0.88 -4.86 -17.44
CA GLY A 344 -2.15 -5.41 -16.98
C GLY A 344 -3.30 -5.12 -17.93
N LEU A 345 -4.51 -5.44 -17.50
CA LEU A 345 -5.72 -5.05 -18.23
C LEU A 345 -5.82 -3.53 -18.29
N ALA A 346 -6.21 -3.00 -19.44
CA ALA A 346 -6.29 -1.57 -19.70
C ALA A 346 -7.04 -0.79 -18.61
N SER A 347 -8.18 -1.31 -18.13
CA SER A 347 -8.96 -0.71 -17.05
C SER A 347 -8.22 -0.67 -15.71
N LYS A 348 -7.38 -1.68 -15.42
CA LYS A 348 -6.61 -1.74 -14.17
C LYS A 348 -5.40 -0.82 -14.20
N VAL A 349 -4.74 -0.72 -15.37
CA VAL A 349 -3.64 0.24 -15.57
C VAL A 349 -4.17 1.68 -15.49
N GLU A 350 -5.35 1.95 -16.08
CA GLU A 350 -6.04 3.23 -16.00
C GLU A 350 -6.40 3.62 -14.55
N ASP A 351 -7.00 2.70 -13.80
CA ASP A 351 -7.37 2.89 -12.39
C ASP A 351 -6.12 3.18 -11.52
N LEU A 352 -5.06 2.38 -11.70
CA LEU A 352 -3.80 2.55 -10.99
C LEU A 352 -3.15 3.93 -11.28
N LEU A 353 -3.11 4.32 -12.56
CA LEU A 353 -2.59 5.63 -12.98
C LEU A 353 -3.43 6.77 -12.43
N THR A 354 -4.76 6.67 -12.50
CA THR A 354 -5.69 7.69 -12.01
C THR A 354 -5.51 7.91 -10.52
N GLN A 355 -5.44 6.86 -9.72
CA GLN A 355 -5.23 6.97 -8.28
C GLN A 355 -3.86 7.56 -7.96
N MET A 356 -2.79 7.02 -8.54
CA MET A 356 -1.43 7.46 -8.26
C MET A 356 -1.20 8.92 -8.67
N MET A 357 -1.60 9.28 -9.87
CA MET A 357 -1.46 10.66 -10.35
C MET A 357 -2.43 11.62 -9.66
N GLY A 358 -3.61 11.13 -9.25
CA GLY A 358 -4.57 11.91 -8.44
C GLY A 358 -3.95 12.35 -7.12
N GLY A 359 -3.32 11.41 -6.39
CA GLY A 359 -2.59 11.73 -5.16
C GLY A 359 -1.44 12.71 -5.39
N ALA A 360 -0.64 12.50 -6.43
CA ALA A 360 0.46 13.39 -6.77
C ALA A 360 0.00 14.80 -7.11
N ILE A 361 -1.05 14.94 -7.91
CA ILE A 361 -1.59 16.25 -8.33
C ILE A 361 -2.15 17.02 -7.15
N GLU A 362 -2.76 16.36 -6.17
CA GLU A 362 -3.19 17.05 -4.95
C GLU A 362 -2.04 17.79 -4.26
N VAL A 363 -0.88 17.13 -4.13
CA VAL A 363 0.32 17.72 -3.52
C VAL A 363 0.93 18.80 -4.41
N LEU A 364 1.05 18.55 -5.70
CA LEU A 364 1.58 19.53 -6.65
C LEU A 364 0.71 20.79 -6.70
N ASN A 365 -0.61 20.63 -6.73
CA ASN A 365 -1.56 21.76 -6.72
C ASN A 365 -1.45 22.58 -5.43
N ALA A 366 -1.35 21.91 -4.27
CA ALA A 366 -1.15 22.60 -2.99
C ALA A 366 0.15 23.42 -2.95
N ALA A 367 1.18 22.97 -3.68
CA ALA A 367 2.46 23.67 -3.84
C ALA A 367 2.44 24.75 -4.94
N GLY A 368 1.35 24.90 -5.70
CA GLY A 368 1.25 25.77 -6.87
C GLY A 368 2.12 25.33 -8.06
N CYS A 369 2.47 24.04 -8.12
CA CYS A 369 3.31 23.43 -9.14
C CYS A 369 2.45 22.79 -10.23
N ALA A 370 2.50 23.30 -11.46
CA ALA A 370 1.71 22.75 -12.55
C ALA A 370 2.33 21.48 -13.12
N LEU A 371 1.57 20.40 -13.21
CA LEU A 371 1.97 19.23 -14.00
C LEU A 371 1.78 19.57 -15.49
N VAL A 372 2.88 19.60 -16.26
CA VAL A 372 2.89 20.06 -17.65
C VAL A 372 3.15 18.96 -18.67
N GLY A 373 3.55 17.76 -18.23
CA GLY A 373 3.85 16.64 -19.11
C GLY A 373 4.45 15.46 -18.36
N GLY A 374 5.02 14.53 -19.12
CA GLY A 374 5.70 13.38 -18.55
C GLY A 374 5.85 12.21 -19.50
N HIS A 375 6.30 11.09 -18.95
CA HIS A 375 6.46 9.82 -19.66
C HIS A 375 5.88 8.68 -18.85
N THR A 376 5.07 7.83 -19.49
CA THR A 376 4.49 6.63 -18.85
C THR A 376 4.86 5.41 -19.64
N GLY A 377 5.62 4.51 -19.00
CA GLY A 377 6.05 3.23 -19.56
C GLY A 377 5.58 2.04 -18.75
N GLU A 378 5.65 0.85 -19.37
CA GLU A 378 5.44 -0.42 -18.68
C GLU A 378 6.75 -0.95 -18.11
N GLY A 379 6.70 -1.52 -16.91
CA GLY A 379 7.83 -2.15 -16.23
C GLY A 379 7.39 -3.20 -15.22
N ALA A 380 8.36 -3.87 -14.61
CA ALA A 380 8.06 -4.96 -13.67
C ALA A 380 7.42 -4.46 -12.36
N GLU A 381 7.75 -3.24 -11.96
CA GLU A 381 7.35 -2.65 -10.67
C GLU A 381 6.73 -1.27 -10.89
N LEU A 382 5.79 -0.91 -10.02
CA LEU A 382 5.25 0.43 -9.96
C LEU A 382 6.33 1.41 -9.49
N ALA A 383 6.54 2.49 -10.23
CA ALA A 383 7.46 3.55 -9.86
C ALA A 383 6.97 4.90 -10.35
N LEU A 384 7.30 5.93 -9.60
CA LEU A 384 6.91 7.31 -9.90
C LEU A 384 8.02 8.26 -9.49
N GLY A 385 8.21 9.28 -10.27
CA GLY A 385 9.05 10.42 -9.94
C GLY A 385 8.69 11.63 -10.74
N PHE A 386 9.34 12.73 -10.42
CA PHE A 386 9.09 14.01 -11.05
C PHE A 386 10.41 14.72 -11.33
N ALA A 387 10.52 15.29 -12.52
CA ALA A 387 11.44 16.40 -12.75
C ALA A 387 10.68 17.71 -12.47
N ILE A 388 11.19 18.48 -11.51
CA ILE A 388 10.53 19.70 -11.03
C ILE A 388 11.39 20.92 -11.34
N ASN A 389 10.76 21.96 -11.85
CA ASN A 389 11.34 23.30 -11.98
C ASN A 389 10.76 24.20 -10.89
N GLY A 390 11.63 24.92 -10.22
CA GLY A 390 11.29 26.01 -9.32
C GLY A 390 11.93 27.32 -9.75
N LEU A 391 11.48 28.41 -9.18
CA LEU A 391 11.96 29.77 -9.45
C LEU A 391 12.64 30.34 -8.21
N ILE A 392 13.78 30.97 -8.41
CA ILE A 392 14.49 31.78 -7.43
C ILE A 392 14.82 33.13 -8.01
N ASP A 393 15.18 34.10 -7.16
CA ASP A 393 15.73 35.40 -7.62
C ASP A 393 17.08 35.19 -8.34
N GLU A 394 17.29 35.81 -9.50
CA GLU A 394 18.54 35.67 -10.29
C GLU A 394 19.78 36.21 -9.57
N LYS A 395 19.60 37.15 -8.62
CA LYS A 395 20.68 37.66 -7.77
C LYS A 395 21.00 36.70 -6.61
N MET A 396 20.30 35.58 -6.52
CA MET A 396 20.43 34.57 -5.48
C MET A 396 20.02 35.05 -4.07
N ASP A 397 19.22 36.11 -3.98
CA ASP A 397 18.71 36.60 -2.71
C ASP A 397 17.76 35.61 -2.08
N GLY A 398 17.98 35.26 -0.80
CA GLY A 398 17.17 34.30 -0.07
C GLY A 398 17.35 32.84 -0.49
N VAL A 399 18.33 32.51 -1.34
CA VAL A 399 18.63 31.11 -1.70
C VAL A 399 19.33 30.39 -0.55
N MET A 400 18.74 29.33 -0.07
CA MET A 400 19.36 28.43 0.91
C MET A 400 20.29 27.45 0.20
N ARG A 401 21.44 27.18 0.77
CA ARG A 401 22.47 26.28 0.22
C ARG A 401 22.89 25.26 1.26
N LYS A 402 23.52 24.17 0.83
CA LYS A 402 24.14 23.21 1.77
C LYS A 402 25.31 23.83 2.53
N GLY A 403 26.13 24.68 1.90
CA GLY A 403 27.20 25.41 2.55
C GLY A 403 26.75 26.77 3.05
N GLY A 404 27.41 27.26 4.12
CA GLY A 404 27.12 28.56 4.71
C GLY A 404 26.91 28.53 6.23
N MET A 405 26.97 27.32 6.84
CA MET A 405 26.91 27.16 8.31
C MET A 405 27.97 27.99 9.01
N GLN A 406 27.64 28.56 10.14
CA GLN A 406 28.54 29.37 10.97
C GLN A 406 28.72 28.73 12.34
N ALA A 407 29.90 28.98 12.95
CA ALA A 407 30.14 28.54 14.33
C ALA A 407 29.17 29.27 15.28
N GLY A 408 28.49 28.51 16.13
CA GLY A 408 27.44 29.02 17.02
C GLY A 408 26.02 28.88 16.50
N ASP A 409 25.84 28.50 15.25
CA ASP A 409 24.50 28.18 14.72
C ASP A 409 23.88 26.97 15.42
N VAL A 410 22.57 26.89 15.41
CA VAL A 410 21.78 25.75 15.91
C VAL A 410 21.26 24.93 14.72
N LEU A 411 21.40 23.61 14.82
CA LEU A 411 20.83 22.67 13.85
C LEU A 411 19.35 22.41 14.16
N LEU A 412 18.50 22.59 13.16
CA LEU A 412 17.08 22.28 13.21
C LEU A 412 16.74 21.14 12.24
N LEU A 413 15.96 20.20 12.73
CA LEU A 413 15.40 19.11 11.93
C LEU A 413 13.87 19.22 11.96
N THR A 414 13.23 19.41 10.79
CA THR A 414 11.81 19.75 10.73
C THR A 414 10.86 18.54 10.81
N LYS A 415 11.38 17.33 10.61
CA LYS A 415 10.61 16.08 10.77
C LYS A 415 11.44 15.01 11.48
N PRO A 416 10.80 14.07 12.19
CA PRO A 416 11.51 12.94 12.80
C PRO A 416 12.07 12.00 11.71
N ILE A 417 13.15 11.27 12.06
CA ILE A 417 13.81 10.28 11.21
C ILE A 417 13.43 8.86 11.59
N GLY A 418 13.64 7.90 10.68
CA GLY A 418 13.37 6.47 10.88
C GLY A 418 12.55 5.83 9.79
N THR A 419 12.21 6.54 8.70
CA THR A 419 11.33 6.02 7.63
C THR A 419 11.93 4.79 6.95
N GLY A 420 13.23 4.79 6.65
CA GLY A 420 13.89 3.67 5.99
C GLY A 420 13.84 2.38 6.81
N THR A 421 14.16 2.47 8.09
CA THR A 421 14.09 1.36 9.05
C THR A 421 12.66 0.85 9.22
N LEU A 422 11.66 1.74 9.36
CA LEU A 422 10.26 1.37 9.55
C LEU A 422 9.68 0.67 8.32
N PHE A 423 9.95 1.17 7.10
CA PHE A 423 9.48 0.50 5.88
C PHE A 423 10.25 -0.79 5.56
N ALA A 424 11.51 -0.91 5.97
CA ALA A 424 12.21 -2.20 5.96
C ALA A 424 11.57 -3.22 6.90
N ALA A 425 11.09 -2.79 8.07
CA ALA A 425 10.34 -3.62 9.00
C ALA A 425 8.94 -3.95 8.46
N HIS A 426 8.27 -3.00 7.81
CA HIS A 426 6.97 -3.21 7.16
C HIS A 426 7.07 -4.29 6.07
N ALA A 427 8.04 -4.21 5.18
CA ALA A 427 8.28 -5.22 4.13
C ALA A 427 8.57 -6.62 4.69
N ARG A 428 9.03 -6.72 5.95
CA ARG A 428 9.27 -7.98 6.66
C ARG A 428 8.10 -8.40 7.57
N HIS A 429 6.97 -7.68 7.53
CA HIS A 429 5.82 -7.86 8.42
C HIS A 429 6.18 -7.79 9.92
N ALA A 430 7.17 -6.97 10.27
CA ALA A 430 7.70 -6.82 11.62
C ALA A 430 7.36 -5.44 12.24
N ALA A 431 6.74 -4.53 11.49
CA ALA A 431 6.30 -3.23 11.99
C ALA A 431 4.86 -3.28 12.53
N LYS A 432 4.59 -2.48 13.56
CA LYS A 432 3.22 -2.22 14.02
C LYS A 432 2.55 -1.23 13.06
N GLY A 433 1.25 -1.44 12.76
CA GLY A 433 0.50 -0.58 11.83
C GLY A 433 0.56 0.91 12.20
N ARG A 434 0.43 1.24 13.49
CA ARG A 434 0.50 2.63 13.98
C ARG A 434 1.85 3.31 13.69
N TRP A 435 2.96 2.57 13.69
CA TRP A 435 4.28 3.13 13.35
C TRP A 435 4.36 3.52 11.88
N ILE A 436 3.77 2.67 11.03
CA ILE A 436 3.72 2.92 9.59
C ILE A 436 2.78 4.07 9.27
N ASP A 437 1.63 4.15 9.95
CA ASP A 437 0.71 5.27 9.79
C ASP A 437 1.38 6.60 10.21
N ALA A 438 2.03 6.66 11.37
CA ALA A 438 2.76 7.85 11.80
C ALA A 438 3.90 8.24 10.83
N ALA A 439 4.61 7.26 10.28
CA ALA A 439 5.65 7.50 9.27
C ALA A 439 5.03 8.07 7.98
N LEU A 440 3.92 7.51 7.49
CA LEU A 440 3.19 8.03 6.33
C LEU A 440 2.69 9.46 6.57
N GLN A 441 2.10 9.75 7.72
CA GLN A 441 1.66 11.11 8.06
C GLN A 441 2.83 12.11 8.02
N SER A 442 4.00 11.74 8.55
CA SER A 442 5.21 12.56 8.45
C SER A 442 5.66 12.76 7.01
N MET A 443 5.63 11.71 6.18
CA MET A 443 6.01 11.78 4.76
C MET A 443 5.04 12.61 3.93
N LEU A 444 3.76 12.62 4.28
CA LEU A 444 2.71 13.42 3.61
C LEU A 444 2.76 14.91 3.99
N GLN A 445 3.43 15.26 5.06
CA GLN A 445 3.58 16.66 5.46
C GLN A 445 4.53 17.40 4.51
N SER A 446 4.07 18.51 3.92
CA SER A 446 4.89 19.33 3.03
C SER A 446 6.00 20.07 3.79
N ASN A 447 7.18 20.18 3.18
CA ASN A 447 8.29 20.99 3.67
C ASN A 447 8.15 22.49 3.35
N GLN A 448 7.13 22.90 2.57
CA GLN A 448 6.98 24.28 2.08
C GLN A 448 6.94 25.32 3.20
N THR A 449 6.11 25.11 4.21
CA THR A 449 5.98 26.06 5.32
C THR A 449 7.26 26.12 6.15
N GLY A 450 7.88 24.95 6.42
CA GLY A 450 9.16 24.87 7.11
C GLY A 450 10.26 25.64 6.38
N ALA A 451 10.39 25.46 5.06
CA ALA A 451 11.36 26.17 4.23
C ALA A 451 11.17 27.69 4.29
N ARG A 452 9.93 28.17 4.18
CA ARG A 452 9.62 29.59 4.27
C ARG A 452 9.98 30.18 5.64
N ILE A 453 9.70 29.46 6.72
CA ILE A 453 10.08 29.90 8.07
C ILE A 453 11.60 29.96 8.19
N LEU A 454 12.33 28.93 7.79
CA LEU A 454 13.78 28.89 7.81
C LEU A 454 14.40 30.05 7.01
N GLN A 455 13.91 30.31 5.82
CA GLN A 455 14.34 31.43 4.97
C GLN A 455 14.08 32.78 5.66
N THR A 456 12.87 32.98 6.23
CA THR A 456 12.50 34.22 6.92
C THR A 456 13.38 34.48 8.15
N HIS A 457 13.83 33.44 8.84
CA HIS A 457 14.70 33.53 10.01
C HIS A 457 16.19 33.42 9.69
N GLY A 458 16.56 33.56 8.41
CA GLY A 458 17.96 33.70 8.00
C GLY A 458 18.75 32.40 8.14
N ALA A 459 18.15 31.25 7.83
CA ALA A 459 18.89 29.98 7.79
C ALA A 459 20.18 30.13 6.97
N THR A 460 21.30 29.79 7.57
CA THR A 460 22.64 29.94 6.98
C THR A 460 22.97 28.79 6.02
N ALA A 461 22.37 27.61 6.24
CA ALA A 461 22.47 26.44 5.38
C ALA A 461 21.20 25.60 5.49
N CYS A 462 20.86 24.89 4.41
CA CYS A 462 19.70 24.00 4.38
C CYS A 462 19.90 22.86 3.38
N THR A 463 19.35 21.68 3.69
CA THR A 463 19.17 20.54 2.77
C THR A 463 17.92 19.77 3.18
N ASP A 464 17.32 19.02 2.27
CA ASP A 464 16.32 18.02 2.62
C ASP A 464 16.99 16.70 3.03
N LEU A 465 16.29 15.88 3.82
CA LEU A 465 16.78 14.60 4.29
C LEU A 465 16.20 13.46 3.44
N THR A 466 17.09 12.78 2.72
CA THR A 466 16.75 11.69 1.81
C THR A 466 17.67 10.46 1.97
N GLY A 467 18.07 9.85 0.90
CA GLY A 467 18.74 8.54 0.87
C GLY A 467 20.04 8.41 1.65
N PHE A 468 20.78 9.50 1.88
CA PHE A 468 22.07 9.45 2.60
C PHE A 468 21.93 9.49 4.12
N GLY A 469 20.73 9.68 4.63
CA GLY A 469 20.46 9.76 6.05
C GLY A 469 20.97 11.06 6.69
N LEU A 470 20.68 11.23 7.97
CA LEU A 470 21.03 12.47 8.67
C LEU A 470 22.52 12.80 8.60
N LEU A 471 23.39 11.82 8.86
CA LEU A 471 24.83 12.07 8.85
C LEU A 471 25.35 12.41 7.44
N GLY A 472 24.82 11.74 6.41
CA GLY A 472 25.25 12.01 5.03
C GLY A 472 24.99 13.45 4.63
N HIS A 473 23.76 13.90 4.84
CA HIS A 473 23.37 15.28 4.52
C HIS A 473 24.07 16.33 5.40
N LEU A 474 24.28 16.01 6.69
CA LEU A 474 25.05 16.91 7.57
C LEU A 474 26.50 17.07 7.10
N VAL A 475 27.13 15.98 6.64
CA VAL A 475 28.49 16.04 6.07
C VAL A 475 28.52 16.89 4.78
N GLU A 476 27.48 16.84 3.97
CA GLU A 476 27.34 17.70 2.79
C GLU A 476 27.16 19.18 3.14
N MET A 477 26.71 19.50 4.36
CA MET A 477 26.58 20.86 4.86
C MET A 477 27.87 21.34 5.54
N THR A 478 28.47 20.52 6.43
CA THR A 478 29.65 20.90 7.22
C THR A 478 30.90 21.09 6.36
N ARG A 479 31.13 20.22 5.37
CA ARG A 479 32.31 20.29 4.50
C ARG A 479 32.46 21.61 3.74
N PRO A 480 31.47 22.05 2.95
CA PRO A 480 31.58 23.33 2.23
C PRO A 480 31.54 24.54 3.18
N SER A 481 31.05 24.37 4.41
CA SER A 481 31.01 25.42 5.42
C SER A 481 32.32 25.54 6.22
N GLY A 482 33.16 24.51 6.20
CA GLY A 482 34.43 24.49 6.97
C GLY A 482 34.24 24.47 8.48
N VAL A 483 33.13 23.92 8.97
CA VAL A 483 32.79 23.83 10.40
C VAL A 483 32.51 22.38 10.82
N ASP A 484 32.66 22.11 12.12
CA ASP A 484 32.19 20.88 12.74
C ASP A 484 30.76 21.07 13.27
N ALA A 485 30.03 19.96 13.47
CA ALA A 485 28.70 19.95 14.08
C ALA A 485 28.67 18.99 15.27
N GLU A 486 27.99 19.39 16.34
CA GLU A 486 27.72 18.54 17.50
C GLU A 486 26.29 17.99 17.42
N LEU A 487 26.14 16.69 17.55
CA LEU A 487 24.84 16.00 17.57
C LEU A 487 24.61 15.33 18.92
N GLN A 488 23.53 15.68 19.60
CA GLN A 488 23.10 15.01 20.82
C GLN A 488 22.11 13.88 20.47
N LEU A 489 22.54 12.61 20.57
CA LEU A 489 21.70 11.46 20.19
C LEU A 489 20.39 11.39 21.00
N SER A 490 20.39 11.90 22.23
CA SER A 490 19.21 11.89 23.12
C SER A 490 18.11 12.83 22.67
N THR A 491 18.43 13.86 21.88
CA THR A 491 17.47 14.87 21.42
C THR A 491 17.03 14.68 19.98
N LEU A 492 17.53 13.65 19.29
CA LEU A 492 17.12 13.37 17.91
C LEU A 492 15.62 13.06 17.85
N PRO A 493 14.85 13.77 17.02
CA PRO A 493 13.46 13.43 16.81
C PRO A 493 13.37 12.14 16.00
N LEU A 494 12.79 11.10 16.59
CA LEU A 494 12.67 9.78 16.01
C LEU A 494 11.21 9.41 15.84
N LEU A 495 10.90 8.71 14.76
CA LEU A 495 9.59 8.08 14.57
C LEU A 495 9.42 6.93 15.57
N ASP A 496 8.20 6.78 16.09
CA ASP A 496 7.85 5.70 16.98
C ASP A 496 8.15 4.34 16.34
N GLY A 497 8.78 3.44 17.12
CA GLY A 497 9.14 2.11 16.65
C GLY A 497 10.46 2.02 15.88
N ALA A 498 11.08 3.12 15.45
CA ALA A 498 12.36 3.08 14.73
C ALA A 498 13.47 2.45 15.60
N VAL A 499 13.58 2.85 16.87
CA VAL A 499 14.53 2.27 17.83
C VAL A 499 14.21 0.80 18.13
N ASP A 500 12.93 0.42 18.21
CA ASP A 500 12.52 -0.97 18.46
C ASP A 500 12.90 -1.87 17.28
N CYS A 501 12.74 -1.37 16.04
CA CYS A 501 13.17 -2.07 14.84
C CYS A 501 14.70 -2.26 14.82
N ILE A 502 15.47 -1.23 15.16
CA ILE A 502 16.94 -1.33 15.30
C ILE A 502 17.33 -2.39 16.32
N LYS A 503 16.72 -2.39 17.52
CA LYS A 503 16.96 -3.41 18.56
C LYS A 503 16.61 -4.82 18.09
N ALA A 504 15.65 -4.95 17.17
CA ALA A 504 15.30 -6.22 16.53
C ALA A 504 16.24 -6.58 15.35
N GLY A 505 17.29 -5.82 15.10
CA GLY A 505 18.26 -6.06 14.02
C GLY A 505 17.74 -5.72 12.63
N ILE A 506 16.69 -4.89 12.54
CA ILE A 506 16.09 -4.49 11.25
C ILE A 506 16.65 -3.13 10.84
N VAL A 507 17.24 -3.10 9.65
CA VAL A 507 17.77 -1.90 9.02
C VAL A 507 17.37 -1.84 7.55
N SER A 508 17.35 -0.65 6.97
CA SER A 508 17.12 -0.43 5.54
C SER A 508 18.25 -1.03 4.69
N SER A 509 17.94 -1.46 3.49
CA SER A 509 18.90 -2.04 2.55
C SER A 509 20.03 -1.07 2.15
N LEU A 510 19.80 0.24 2.18
CA LEU A 510 20.79 1.26 1.84
C LEU A 510 21.68 1.64 3.05
N GLN A 511 21.22 1.42 4.27
CA GLN A 511 21.92 1.81 5.47
C GLN A 511 23.36 1.25 5.58
N PRO A 512 23.66 -0.02 5.21
CA PRO A 512 25.04 -0.54 5.22
C PRO A 512 26.00 0.27 4.34
N ALA A 513 25.52 0.83 3.22
CA ALA A 513 26.34 1.72 2.40
C ALA A 513 26.58 3.07 3.08
N ASN A 514 25.56 3.62 3.76
CA ASN A 514 25.64 4.90 4.47
C ASN A 514 26.55 4.82 5.72
N VAL A 515 26.66 3.67 6.38
CA VAL A 515 27.54 3.46 7.55
C VAL A 515 29.01 3.77 7.23
N ARG A 516 29.42 3.75 5.98
CA ARG A 516 30.78 4.18 5.58
C ARG A 516 31.08 5.63 5.97
N LEU A 517 30.07 6.46 6.15
CA LEU A 517 30.20 7.86 6.59
C LEU A 517 30.57 8.00 8.08
N ARG A 518 30.54 6.92 8.88
CA ARG A 518 30.97 6.92 10.28
C ARG A 518 32.38 7.48 10.48
N ARG A 519 33.24 7.41 9.46
CA ARG A 519 34.60 8.01 9.48
C ARG A 519 34.61 9.53 9.64
N ALA A 520 33.48 10.21 9.43
CA ALA A 520 33.33 11.64 9.67
C ALA A 520 32.98 11.95 11.13
N LEU A 521 32.64 10.95 11.93
CA LEU A 521 32.32 11.11 13.34
C LEU A 521 33.59 11.07 14.19
N ARG A 522 33.70 11.99 15.13
CA ARG A 522 34.62 11.90 16.26
C ARG A 522 33.94 11.13 17.39
N HIS A 523 34.70 10.38 18.19
CA HIS A 523 34.19 9.63 19.34
C HIS A 523 33.10 8.59 19.02
N ALA A 524 33.05 8.08 17.79
CA ALA A 524 32.01 7.13 17.33
C ALA A 524 31.94 5.87 18.24
N ASP A 525 33.05 5.40 18.75
CA ASP A 525 33.15 4.19 19.59
C ASP A 525 32.40 4.33 20.92
N GLU A 526 32.20 5.55 21.45
CA GLU A 526 31.45 5.82 22.67
C GLU A 526 29.95 5.60 22.47
N PHE A 527 29.45 5.73 21.24
CA PHE A 527 28.04 5.73 20.91
C PHE A 527 27.58 4.51 20.11
N ILE A 528 28.49 3.65 19.67
CA ILE A 528 28.18 2.51 18.81
C ILE A 528 27.13 1.55 19.40
N ASN A 529 27.03 1.47 20.72
CA ASN A 529 26.09 0.65 21.46
C ASN A 529 24.75 1.37 21.74
N ASP A 530 24.62 2.66 21.44
CA ASP A 530 23.36 3.37 21.58
C ASP A 530 22.41 2.94 20.43
N PRO A 531 21.20 2.46 20.73
CA PRO A 531 20.28 1.99 19.71
C PRO A 531 19.81 3.10 18.73
N ARG A 532 20.06 4.37 19.04
CA ARG A 532 19.79 5.52 18.15
C ARG A 532 20.92 5.77 17.15
N TYR A 533 22.14 5.32 17.47
CA TYR A 533 23.30 5.53 16.61
C TYR A 533 23.11 5.03 15.15
N PRO A 534 22.56 3.83 14.91
CA PRO A 534 22.31 3.37 13.54
C PRO A 534 21.33 4.26 12.75
N LEU A 535 20.42 4.98 13.42
CA LEU A 535 19.44 5.85 12.77
C LEU A 535 20.07 7.11 12.16
N LEU A 536 21.30 7.49 12.52
CA LEU A 536 22.07 8.54 11.85
C LEU A 536 22.32 8.23 10.37
N PHE A 537 22.34 6.94 10.01
CA PHE A 537 22.62 6.43 8.66
C PHE A 537 21.36 5.97 7.94
N ASP A 538 20.19 6.03 8.60
CA ASP A 538 18.93 5.54 8.04
C ASP A 538 18.48 6.43 6.88
N PRO A 539 18.28 5.88 5.66
CA PRO A 539 17.77 6.67 4.54
C PRO A 539 16.35 7.13 4.83
N GLN A 540 16.03 8.34 4.40
CA GLN A 540 14.67 8.88 4.55
C GLN A 540 13.99 8.97 3.20
N THR A 541 12.67 8.78 3.17
CA THR A 541 11.81 9.09 2.03
C THR A 541 10.86 10.21 2.44
N ALA A 542 10.78 11.27 1.66
CA ALA A 542 10.04 12.49 1.98
C ALA A 542 10.34 13.01 3.40
N GLY A 543 11.62 13.02 3.76
CA GLY A 543 12.10 13.49 5.04
C GLY A 543 11.92 14.99 5.26
N GLY A 544 12.35 15.47 6.42
CA GLY A 544 12.32 16.89 6.77
C GLY A 544 13.47 17.68 6.14
N LEU A 545 13.51 18.96 6.45
CA LEU A 545 14.65 19.83 6.20
C LEU A 545 15.61 19.77 7.38
N LEU A 546 16.90 19.69 7.07
CA LEU A 546 17.98 19.94 8.01
C LEU A 546 18.53 21.32 7.72
N ALA A 547 18.48 22.21 8.69
CA ALA A 547 18.92 23.58 8.53
C ALA A 547 19.83 24.02 9.68
N SER A 548 20.74 24.92 9.35
CA SER A 548 21.56 25.69 10.28
C SER A 548 20.97 27.09 10.40
N VAL A 549 20.72 27.55 11.61
CA VAL A 549 20.14 28.87 11.87
C VAL A 549 20.94 29.59 12.95
N PRO A 550 21.07 30.92 12.91
CA PRO A 550 21.66 31.69 13.98
C PRO A 550 20.94 31.42 15.32
N ALA A 551 21.69 31.31 16.43
CA ALA A 551 21.18 31.03 17.77
C ALA A 551 20.26 32.12 18.33
#